data_06edbcd5779f495f36c01dd33047b199
#
_entry.id   06edbcd5779f495f36c01dd33047b199
#
_cell.length_a   1.000
_cell.length_b   1.000
_cell.length_c   1.000
_cell.angle_alpha   90.00
_cell.angle_beta   90.00
_cell.angle_gamma   90.00
#
_symmetry.space_group_name_H-M   'P 1'
#
loop_
_entity.id
_entity.type
_entity.pdbx_description
1 polymer ?
#
loop_
_entity_poly.entity_id
_entity_poly.type
_entity_poly.pdbx_seq_one_letter_code
_entity_poly.pdbx_strand_id
1 'polypeptide(L)'
;MYIIMKKFAKLFVAAMAMSMNVNAQDLKMEVNNAPVEMIEVKGGTFVMGDHNKQNADALPLHNVTLSSYYIGRTEVTQKLWTAVMGYNNSHFKGDYRPVENIDYDEIMQFISKLNTMTGVTFRLPTEAEWEYAARGGSMSKDYVYSGSNKLAEVGWTGDTNPQHNTHNVANKAPNELGIYDMTGNVWEWCSDYNGAYVPGAQKNPTGPKKVTWRQARGGGYSHFAYWNQVCYRDLRYPSGKGNGLGFRLAMDASKKNIKGMKPADEWYLTKDVVAEKTEPASARPNGIEEKDIIANPTKDMLVGAWQACGTNANGARVYGPNFKILEKDGTFMNLGVKNRKNAQFGLGGNGTWTLEDGCLVETIDSKSSNIFSGKSNAMELTLSDNGNLMHIIWVNTVTGARVDEYYEKVK
;
A
#
# COMPACT_ATOMS: atom_id res chain seq x y z
N MET A 1 24.78 13.07 48.96
CA MET A 1 24.62 13.48 47.52
C MET A 1 24.35 12.32 46.57
N TYR A 2 24.74 11.06 46.89
CA TYR A 2 24.58 9.87 46.03
C TYR A 2 23.18 9.22 46.08
N ILE A 3 22.38 9.50 47.14
CA ILE A 3 21.02 8.90 47.31
C ILE A 3 19.92 9.75 46.65
N ILE A 4 20.16 11.02 46.41
CA ILE A 4 19.21 11.92 45.77
C ILE A 4 19.18 11.71 44.22
N MET A 5 20.30 11.32 43.62
CA MET A 5 20.39 11.05 42.19
C MET A 5 19.71 9.74 41.75
N LYS A 6 19.54 8.74 42.63
CA LYS A 6 18.81 7.51 42.32
C LYS A 6 17.28 7.65 42.33
N LYS A 7 16.72 8.68 42.97
CA LYS A 7 15.29 8.97 42.97
C LYS A 7 14.87 9.75 41.71
N PHE A 8 15.75 10.54 41.12
CA PHE A 8 15.47 11.26 39.87
C PHE A 8 15.63 10.38 38.62
N ALA A 9 16.49 9.36 38.64
CA ALA A 9 16.61 8.42 37.52
C ALA A 9 15.41 7.46 37.38
N LYS A 10 14.63 7.22 38.44
CA LYS A 10 13.39 6.43 38.36
C LYS A 10 12.16 7.25 37.94
N LEU A 11 12.22 8.59 38.00
CA LEU A 11 11.15 9.46 37.54
C LEU A 11 11.24 9.82 36.05
N PHE A 12 12.40 9.61 35.42
CA PHE A 12 12.61 9.95 34.00
C PHE A 12 12.37 8.77 33.04
N VAL A 13 12.24 7.54 33.54
CA VAL A 13 11.92 6.35 32.74
C VAL A 13 10.38 6.10 32.67
N ALA A 14 9.60 6.80 33.49
CA ALA A 14 8.12 6.66 33.54
C ALA A 14 7.37 7.68 32.65
N ALA A 15 8.06 8.52 31.85
CA ALA A 15 7.43 9.61 31.11
C ALA A 15 7.49 9.44 29.57
N MET A 16 7.80 8.23 29.08
CA MET A 16 7.63 7.86 27.66
C MET A 16 6.73 6.65 27.46
N ALA A 17 5.80 6.41 28.37
CA ALA A 17 4.54 5.82 27.94
C ALA A 17 3.79 6.96 27.24
N MET A 18 3.91 7.05 25.91
CA MET A 18 2.90 7.74 25.12
C MET A 18 1.57 7.10 25.54
N SER A 19 0.83 7.78 26.41
CA SER A 19 -0.57 7.48 26.62
C SER A 19 -1.20 7.61 25.22
N MET A 20 -1.43 6.49 24.56
CA MET A 20 -2.27 6.47 23.36
C MET A 20 -3.57 7.09 23.83
N ASN A 21 -3.87 8.31 23.39
CA ASN A 21 -5.12 8.98 23.70
C ASN A 21 -6.22 8.12 23.07
N VAL A 22 -6.78 7.21 23.87
CA VAL A 22 -8.02 6.56 23.53
C VAL A 22 -9.06 7.65 23.66
N ASN A 23 -9.63 8.09 22.54
CA ASN A 23 -10.71 9.04 22.56
C ASN A 23 -11.91 8.34 23.24
N ALA A 24 -12.60 9.00 24.15
CA ALA A 24 -13.73 8.40 24.87
C ALA A 24 -14.88 7.93 23.97
N GLN A 25 -14.80 8.16 22.68
CA GLN A 25 -15.76 7.76 21.66
C GLN A 25 -15.27 6.65 20.73
N ASP A 26 -14.00 6.24 20.80
CA ASP A 26 -13.50 5.08 20.06
C ASP A 26 -14.17 3.79 20.56
N LEU A 27 -14.31 2.80 19.68
CA LEU A 27 -15.14 1.64 19.92
C LEU A 27 -14.36 0.34 19.73
N LYS A 28 -14.70 -0.69 20.52
CA LYS A 28 -14.14 -2.04 20.38
C LYS A 28 -15.18 -3.13 20.60
N MET A 29 -14.91 -4.29 20.03
CA MET A 29 -15.63 -5.53 20.30
C MET A 29 -14.72 -6.73 19.98
N GLU A 30 -15.17 -7.92 20.34
CA GLU A 30 -14.55 -9.19 19.94
C GLU A 30 -15.55 -10.05 19.20
N VAL A 31 -15.09 -10.74 18.18
CA VAL A 31 -15.85 -11.72 17.42
C VAL A 31 -15.09 -13.04 17.46
N ASN A 32 -15.59 -14.03 18.19
CA ASN A 32 -14.90 -15.31 18.41
C ASN A 32 -13.43 -15.13 18.85
N ASN A 33 -13.19 -14.26 19.85
CA ASN A 33 -11.87 -13.90 20.39
C ASN A 33 -10.96 -13.16 19.38
N ALA A 34 -11.50 -12.65 18.29
CA ALA A 34 -10.78 -11.79 17.38
C ALA A 34 -11.22 -10.31 17.57
N PRO A 35 -10.27 -9.40 17.82
CA PRO A 35 -10.59 -8.01 18.09
C PRO A 35 -11.05 -7.24 16.85
N VAL A 36 -12.02 -6.36 17.05
CA VAL A 36 -12.44 -5.31 16.11
C VAL A 36 -12.32 -3.98 16.84
N GLU A 37 -11.47 -3.11 16.34
CA GLU A 37 -11.16 -1.81 16.94
C GLU A 37 -11.45 -0.70 15.91
N MET A 38 -12.27 0.29 16.32
CA MET A 38 -12.76 1.33 15.43
C MET A 38 -12.48 2.71 16.02
N ILE A 39 -11.82 3.55 15.23
CA ILE A 39 -11.51 4.95 15.56
C ILE A 39 -12.64 5.86 15.08
N GLU A 40 -13.10 6.77 15.92
CA GLU A 40 -14.00 7.84 15.52
C GLU A 40 -13.26 8.86 14.66
N VAL A 41 -13.73 9.07 13.44
CA VAL A 41 -13.28 10.15 12.58
C VAL A 41 -14.37 11.23 12.54
N LYS A 42 -14.12 12.34 13.21
CA LYS A 42 -15.05 13.48 13.20
C LYS A 42 -15.14 14.07 11.82
N GLY A 43 -16.36 14.29 11.34
CA GLY A 43 -16.62 14.90 10.07
C GLY A 43 -15.94 16.26 9.92
N GLY A 44 -15.65 16.63 8.70
CA GLY A 44 -14.97 17.88 8.37
C GLY A 44 -14.81 18.08 6.86
N THR A 45 -14.16 19.17 6.50
CA THR A 45 -13.83 19.46 5.09
C THR A 45 -12.33 19.44 4.92
N PHE A 46 -11.85 18.77 3.87
CA PHE A 46 -10.44 18.72 3.50
C PHE A 46 -10.26 18.88 1.98
N VAL A 47 -9.04 19.14 1.58
CA VAL A 47 -8.65 19.15 0.15
C VAL A 47 -8.18 17.75 -0.22
N MET A 48 -8.96 17.05 -1.03
CA MET A 48 -8.64 15.70 -1.52
C MET A 48 -7.77 15.77 -2.76
N GLY A 49 -6.77 14.89 -2.84
CA GLY A 49 -5.88 14.75 -3.98
C GLY A 49 -4.41 15.00 -3.67
N ASP A 50 -3.58 15.09 -4.72
CA ASP A 50 -2.15 15.28 -4.58
C ASP A 50 -1.75 16.75 -4.47
N HIS A 51 -1.41 17.19 -3.27
CA HIS A 51 -0.99 18.57 -3.00
C HIS A 51 0.33 18.95 -3.70
N ASN A 52 1.17 17.99 -4.02
CA ASN A 52 2.42 18.20 -4.76
C ASN A 52 2.22 18.18 -6.28
N LYS A 53 1.02 17.79 -6.75
CA LYS A 53 0.63 17.73 -8.17
C LYS A 53 1.52 16.82 -9.04
N GLN A 54 2.10 15.80 -8.46
CA GLN A 54 2.95 14.81 -9.15
C GLN A 54 2.13 13.64 -9.69
N ASN A 55 1.01 13.29 -9.04
CA ASN A 55 0.13 12.21 -9.42
C ASN A 55 -1.11 12.75 -10.16
N ALA A 56 -1.12 12.60 -11.49
CA ALA A 56 -2.22 13.09 -12.34
C ALA A 56 -3.59 12.45 -12.00
N ASP A 57 -3.60 11.20 -11.55
CA ASP A 57 -4.84 10.48 -11.21
C ASP A 57 -5.46 11.01 -9.90
N ALA A 58 -4.67 11.71 -9.08
CA ALA A 58 -5.12 12.39 -7.86
C ALA A 58 -5.40 13.89 -8.07
N LEU A 59 -5.70 14.29 -9.30
CA LEU A 59 -6.07 15.66 -9.68
C LEU A 59 -7.43 15.68 -10.40
N PRO A 60 -8.16 16.81 -10.38
CA PRO A 60 -7.83 18.06 -9.71
C PRO A 60 -8.01 17.98 -8.19
N LEU A 61 -7.27 18.82 -7.45
CA LEU A 61 -7.56 19.07 -6.05
C LEU A 61 -8.98 19.61 -5.90
N HIS A 62 -9.72 19.10 -4.93
CA HIS A 62 -11.09 19.51 -4.69
C HIS A 62 -11.47 19.39 -3.22
N ASN A 63 -12.40 20.23 -2.78
CA ASN A 63 -12.90 20.20 -1.40
C ASN A 63 -13.88 19.04 -1.22
N VAL A 64 -13.67 18.22 -0.19
CA VAL A 64 -14.59 17.17 0.21
C VAL A 64 -15.04 17.42 1.65
N THR A 65 -16.35 17.42 1.87
CA THR A 65 -16.96 17.48 3.21
C THR A 65 -17.51 16.11 3.56
N LEU A 66 -17.08 15.56 4.69
CA LEU A 66 -17.51 14.26 5.20
C LEU A 66 -18.33 14.42 6.48
N SER A 67 -19.33 13.58 6.64
CA SER A 67 -19.99 13.33 7.94
C SER A 67 -19.07 12.50 8.84
N SER A 68 -19.30 12.49 10.17
CA SER A 68 -18.57 11.61 11.08
C SER A 68 -18.84 10.14 10.79
N TYR A 69 -17.81 9.31 10.92
CA TYR A 69 -17.85 7.86 10.71
C TYR A 69 -16.83 7.18 11.62
N TYR A 70 -16.83 5.86 11.62
CA TYR A 70 -15.78 5.07 12.24
C TYR A 70 -14.99 4.30 11.20
N ILE A 71 -13.69 4.16 11.43
CA ILE A 71 -12.80 3.39 10.57
C ILE A 71 -11.97 2.41 11.40
N GLY A 72 -11.62 1.26 10.86
CA GLY A 72 -10.75 0.29 11.50
C GLY A 72 -9.43 0.93 11.92
N ARG A 73 -9.04 0.72 13.18
CA ARG A 73 -7.77 1.18 13.72
C ARG A 73 -6.59 0.60 12.95
N THR A 74 -6.76 -0.62 12.45
CA THR A 74 -5.82 -1.36 11.60
C THR A 74 -6.56 -1.94 10.40
N GLU A 75 -5.83 -2.56 9.49
CA GLU A 75 -6.36 -3.50 8.50
C GLU A 75 -7.05 -4.68 9.19
N VAL A 76 -7.94 -5.37 8.49
CA VAL A 76 -8.56 -6.61 8.99
C VAL A 76 -7.50 -7.70 9.11
N THR A 77 -7.35 -8.23 10.34
CA THR A 77 -6.35 -9.27 10.62
C THR A 77 -6.80 -10.65 10.13
N GLN A 78 -5.85 -11.54 9.88
CA GLN A 78 -6.13 -12.95 9.54
C GLN A 78 -6.90 -13.67 10.65
N LYS A 79 -6.67 -13.31 11.91
CA LYS A 79 -7.43 -13.83 13.05
C LYS A 79 -8.91 -13.46 12.93
N LEU A 80 -9.23 -12.21 12.65
CA LEU A 80 -10.62 -11.77 12.49
C LEU A 80 -11.25 -12.40 11.23
N TRP A 81 -10.52 -12.45 10.13
CA TRP A 81 -10.99 -13.11 8.92
C TRP A 81 -11.36 -14.59 9.18
N THR A 82 -10.46 -15.34 9.84
CA THR A 82 -10.68 -16.75 10.16
C THR A 82 -11.86 -16.95 11.12
N ALA A 83 -12.00 -16.05 12.10
CA ALA A 83 -13.11 -16.09 13.06
C ALA A 83 -14.50 -15.95 12.40
N VAL A 84 -14.57 -15.24 11.27
CA VAL A 84 -15.83 -14.99 10.53
C VAL A 84 -16.01 -15.95 9.37
N MET A 85 -14.96 -16.23 8.60
CA MET A 85 -15.03 -17.00 7.36
C MET A 85 -14.80 -18.51 7.56
N GLY A 86 -14.04 -18.88 8.61
CA GLY A 86 -13.67 -20.26 8.90
C GLY A 86 -12.45 -20.77 8.12
N TYR A 87 -11.83 -19.93 7.29
CA TYR A 87 -10.62 -20.26 6.52
C TYR A 87 -9.72 -19.04 6.38
N ASN A 88 -8.47 -19.27 5.95
CA ASN A 88 -7.49 -18.22 5.68
C ASN A 88 -6.62 -18.59 4.47
N ASN A 89 -6.79 -17.88 3.35
CA ASN A 89 -6.05 -18.08 2.11
C ASN A 89 -4.85 -17.13 1.95
N SER A 90 -4.56 -16.27 2.94
CA SER A 90 -3.42 -15.37 2.90
C SER A 90 -2.13 -16.13 2.59
N HIS A 91 -1.24 -15.50 1.83
CA HIS A 91 0.08 -16.05 1.50
C HIS A 91 1.03 -15.98 2.71
N PHE A 92 1.13 -14.81 3.32
CA PHE A 92 1.96 -14.61 4.52
C PHE A 92 1.15 -14.90 5.77
N LYS A 93 1.38 -16.03 6.42
CA LYS A 93 0.59 -16.47 7.58
C LYS A 93 0.96 -15.74 8.87
N GLY A 94 -0.04 -15.43 9.68
CA GLY A 94 0.09 -14.87 11.03
C GLY A 94 -1.21 -14.25 11.52
N ASP A 95 -1.62 -14.57 12.73
CA ASP A 95 -2.92 -14.15 13.31
C ASP A 95 -3.13 -12.64 13.25
N TYR A 96 -2.08 -11.87 13.50
CA TYR A 96 -2.11 -10.41 13.53
C TYR A 96 -1.60 -9.75 12.24
N ARG A 97 -1.23 -10.50 11.21
CA ARG A 97 -0.98 -9.95 9.88
C ARG A 97 -2.30 -9.56 9.22
N PRO A 98 -2.30 -8.57 8.30
CA PRO A 98 -3.49 -8.28 7.52
C PRO A 98 -3.90 -9.51 6.70
N VAL A 99 -5.19 -9.72 6.53
CA VAL A 99 -5.67 -10.68 5.55
C VAL A 99 -5.39 -10.15 4.14
N GLU A 100 -4.87 -11.01 3.27
CA GLU A 100 -4.55 -10.70 1.89
C GLU A 100 -4.87 -11.90 0.97
N ASN A 101 -4.66 -11.76 -0.32
CA ASN A 101 -4.99 -12.78 -1.32
C ASN A 101 -6.49 -13.10 -1.36
N ILE A 102 -7.30 -12.06 -1.24
CA ILE A 102 -8.76 -12.08 -1.25
C ILE A 102 -9.28 -11.10 -2.29
N ASP A 103 -10.40 -11.43 -2.92
CA ASP A 103 -11.07 -10.56 -3.88
C ASP A 103 -12.20 -9.73 -3.24
N TYR A 104 -12.76 -8.81 -4.02
CA TYR A 104 -13.80 -7.90 -3.53
C TYR A 104 -15.07 -8.64 -3.08
N ASP A 105 -15.45 -9.69 -3.78
CA ASP A 105 -16.68 -10.46 -3.46
C ASP A 105 -16.51 -11.26 -2.17
N GLU A 106 -15.33 -11.81 -1.90
CA GLU A 106 -15.02 -12.48 -0.63
C GLU A 106 -15.08 -11.47 0.53
N ILE A 107 -14.60 -10.22 0.33
CA ILE A 107 -14.71 -9.15 1.33
C ILE A 107 -16.18 -8.82 1.61
N MET A 108 -17.00 -8.70 0.57
CA MET A 108 -18.43 -8.43 0.76
C MET A 108 -19.16 -9.57 1.48
N GLN A 109 -18.77 -10.82 1.24
CA GLN A 109 -19.27 -11.96 1.99
C GLN A 109 -18.82 -11.92 3.45
N PHE A 110 -17.54 -11.61 3.72
CA PHE A 110 -17.03 -11.41 5.07
C PHE A 110 -17.83 -10.35 5.82
N ILE A 111 -18.00 -9.17 5.23
CA ILE A 111 -18.75 -8.05 5.82
C ILE A 111 -20.20 -8.46 6.11
N SER A 112 -20.87 -9.15 5.19
CA SER A 112 -22.22 -9.63 5.38
C SER A 112 -22.34 -10.59 6.55
N LYS A 113 -21.41 -11.56 6.68
CA LYS A 113 -21.38 -12.50 7.80
C LYS A 113 -21.09 -11.79 9.12
N LEU A 114 -20.07 -10.89 9.13
CA LEU A 114 -19.72 -10.12 10.31
C LEU A 114 -20.90 -9.28 10.82
N ASN A 115 -21.63 -8.62 9.91
CA ASN A 115 -22.82 -7.84 10.24
C ASN A 115 -23.93 -8.71 10.84
N THR A 116 -24.12 -9.92 10.30
CA THR A 116 -25.09 -10.89 10.83
C THR A 116 -24.71 -11.35 12.23
N MET A 117 -23.42 -11.65 12.46
CA MET A 117 -22.91 -12.15 13.75
C MET A 117 -23.00 -11.08 14.86
N THR A 118 -22.77 -9.82 14.50
CA THR A 118 -22.60 -8.73 15.49
C THR A 118 -23.83 -7.84 15.63
N GLY A 119 -24.70 -7.77 14.64
CA GLY A 119 -25.80 -6.80 14.56
C GLY A 119 -25.33 -5.36 14.25
N VAL A 120 -24.02 -5.13 14.11
CA VAL A 120 -23.42 -3.86 13.67
C VAL A 120 -23.37 -3.84 12.15
N THR A 121 -23.50 -2.66 11.55
CA THR A 121 -23.45 -2.51 10.09
C THR A 121 -22.08 -1.99 9.68
N PHE A 122 -21.14 -2.90 9.48
CA PHE A 122 -19.84 -2.62 8.90
C PHE A 122 -19.92 -2.52 7.37
N ARG A 123 -19.00 -1.80 6.78
CA ARG A 123 -18.81 -1.63 5.35
C ARG A 123 -17.34 -1.37 5.03
N LEU A 124 -16.98 -1.26 3.75
CA LEU A 124 -15.71 -0.66 3.34
C LEU A 124 -15.77 0.86 3.51
N PRO A 125 -14.63 1.54 3.74
CA PRO A 125 -14.55 2.99 3.64
C PRO A 125 -14.79 3.43 2.19
N THR A 126 -15.35 4.62 1.99
CA THR A 126 -15.24 5.29 0.70
C THR A 126 -13.79 5.76 0.49
N GLU A 127 -13.39 5.99 -0.75
CA GLU A 127 -12.07 6.52 -1.06
C GLU A 127 -11.78 7.83 -0.32
N ALA A 128 -12.76 8.72 -0.26
CA ALA A 128 -12.64 9.99 0.43
C ALA A 128 -12.54 9.83 1.97
N GLU A 129 -13.29 8.90 2.56
CA GLU A 129 -13.16 8.57 3.99
C GLU A 129 -11.78 8.01 4.28
N TRP A 130 -11.28 7.12 3.42
CA TRP A 130 -9.95 6.54 3.55
C TRP A 130 -8.87 7.63 3.54
N GLU A 131 -8.87 8.54 2.53
CA GLU A 131 -7.87 9.60 2.42
C GLU A 131 -7.95 10.61 3.56
N TYR A 132 -9.15 11.00 3.97
CA TYR A 132 -9.34 11.91 5.11
C TYR A 132 -8.79 11.33 6.41
N ALA A 133 -9.07 10.05 6.68
CA ALA A 133 -8.53 9.34 7.84
C ALA A 133 -7.01 9.20 7.76
N ALA A 134 -6.45 8.85 6.58
CA ALA A 134 -5.01 8.72 6.36
C ALA A 134 -4.26 10.03 6.60
N ARG A 135 -4.86 11.15 6.23
CA ARG A 135 -4.30 12.50 6.47
C ARG A 135 -4.40 12.97 7.92
N GLY A 136 -5.03 12.20 8.83
CA GLY A 136 -5.21 12.59 10.23
C GLY A 136 -6.50 13.39 10.50
N GLY A 137 -7.47 13.39 9.58
CA GLY A 137 -8.75 14.06 9.74
C GLY A 137 -8.61 15.56 10.01
N SER A 138 -9.33 16.04 11.03
CA SER A 138 -9.23 17.46 11.48
C SER A 138 -7.91 17.80 12.20
N MET A 139 -7.08 16.79 12.51
CA MET A 139 -5.76 16.96 13.14
C MET A 139 -4.61 16.84 12.13
N SER A 140 -4.91 16.85 10.85
CA SER A 140 -3.94 16.70 9.75
C SER A 140 -2.77 17.69 9.88
N LYS A 141 -1.57 17.19 9.67
CA LYS A 141 -0.34 17.96 9.55
C LYS A 141 0.18 18.01 8.12
N ASP A 142 -0.65 17.56 7.19
CA ASP A 142 -0.37 17.52 5.74
C ASP A 142 0.91 16.74 5.39
N TYR A 143 1.15 15.65 6.10
CA TYR A 143 2.25 14.76 5.81
C TYR A 143 2.04 13.99 4.50
N VAL A 144 3.14 13.65 3.84
CA VAL A 144 3.14 12.84 2.61
C VAL A 144 2.66 11.41 2.88
N TYR A 145 3.05 10.84 4.02
CA TYR A 145 2.60 9.54 4.50
C TYR A 145 1.69 9.70 5.72
N SER A 146 0.90 8.71 6.02
CA SER A 146 -0.03 8.76 7.15
C SER A 146 0.73 8.83 8.47
N GLY A 147 0.76 10.00 9.10
CA GLY A 147 1.37 10.28 10.40
C GLY A 147 2.81 10.79 10.37
N SER A 148 3.52 10.80 9.24
CA SER A 148 4.90 11.32 9.17
C SER A 148 5.33 11.64 7.72
N ASN A 149 6.36 12.49 7.56
CA ASN A 149 7.12 12.61 6.31
C ASN A 149 8.28 11.60 6.22
N LYS A 150 8.50 10.81 7.26
CA LYS A 150 9.54 9.77 7.29
C LYS A 150 8.88 8.39 7.16
N LEU A 151 8.96 7.84 5.97
CA LEU A 151 8.33 6.57 5.61
C LEU A 151 8.62 5.43 6.60
N ALA A 152 9.88 5.29 7.04
CA ALA A 152 10.31 4.24 7.95
C ALA A 152 9.63 4.27 9.33
N GLU A 153 9.10 5.42 9.76
CA GLU A 153 8.41 5.55 11.03
C GLU A 153 6.98 4.96 10.98
N VAL A 154 6.31 5.03 9.82
CA VAL A 154 4.88 4.78 9.68
C VAL A 154 4.51 3.65 8.72
N GLY A 155 5.42 3.19 7.84
CA GLY A 155 5.09 2.23 6.79
C GLY A 155 6.02 1.01 6.71
N TRP A 156 5.43 -0.14 6.40
CA TRP A 156 6.10 -1.33 5.91
C TRP A 156 6.00 -1.32 4.38
N THR A 157 7.09 -0.99 3.69
CA THR A 157 7.12 -0.73 2.24
C THR A 157 8.36 -1.38 1.62
N GLY A 158 8.50 -1.34 0.33
CA GLY A 158 9.69 -1.85 -0.36
C GLY A 158 11.00 -1.24 0.15
N ASP A 159 10.95 0.02 0.61
CA ASP A 159 12.13 0.72 1.14
C ASP A 159 12.43 0.41 2.61
N THR A 160 11.42 0.00 3.39
CA THR A 160 11.51 -0.13 4.85
C THR A 160 11.33 -1.56 5.34
N ASN A 161 11.13 -2.51 4.43
CA ASN A 161 10.79 -3.90 4.70
C ASN A 161 11.70 -4.87 3.92
N PRO A 162 12.90 -5.16 4.43
CA PRO A 162 13.86 -6.03 3.75
C PRO A 162 13.36 -7.48 3.57
N GLN A 163 12.39 -7.93 4.36
CA GLN A 163 11.80 -9.26 4.25
C GLN A 163 10.81 -9.39 3.09
N HIS A 164 10.37 -8.28 2.49
CA HIS A 164 9.37 -8.27 1.41
C HIS A 164 8.13 -9.14 1.69
N ASN A 165 7.59 -9.01 2.89
CA ASN A 165 6.37 -9.69 3.33
C ASN A 165 5.46 -8.72 4.09
N THR A 166 4.22 -9.11 4.37
CA THR A 166 3.35 -8.35 5.26
C THR A 166 3.86 -8.47 6.69
N HIS A 167 3.56 -7.50 7.53
CA HIS A 167 3.88 -7.48 8.96
C HIS A 167 2.61 -7.47 9.81
N ASN A 168 2.76 -7.81 11.08
CA ASN A 168 1.66 -7.68 12.02
C ASN A 168 1.21 -6.23 12.08
N VAL A 169 -0.10 -6.01 12.14
CA VAL A 169 -0.69 -4.68 12.22
C VAL A 169 -0.21 -3.93 13.46
N ALA A 170 -0.26 -2.59 13.44
CA ALA A 170 0.10 -1.71 14.54
C ALA A 170 1.57 -1.82 15.01
N ASN A 171 2.49 -2.28 14.17
CA ASN A 171 3.91 -2.39 14.51
C ASN A 171 4.73 -1.13 14.15
N LYS A 172 4.18 -0.23 13.35
CA LYS A 172 4.75 1.10 13.07
C LYS A 172 4.07 2.19 13.93
N ALA A 173 4.40 3.44 13.73
CA ALA A 173 3.72 4.54 14.40
C ALA A 173 2.35 4.82 13.77
N PRO A 174 1.33 5.17 14.55
CA PRO A 174 0.03 5.58 14.03
C PRO A 174 0.07 7.03 13.52
N ASN A 175 -0.97 7.42 12.81
CA ASN A 175 -1.22 8.81 12.48
C ASN A 175 -1.83 9.60 13.67
N GLU A 176 -2.20 10.86 13.44
CA GLU A 176 -2.73 11.79 14.44
C GLU A 176 -4.03 11.32 15.09
N LEU A 177 -4.80 10.47 14.40
CA LEU A 177 -6.04 9.87 14.91
C LEU A 177 -5.80 8.57 15.69
N GLY A 178 -4.58 8.02 15.69
CA GLY A 178 -4.30 6.71 16.26
C GLY A 178 -4.56 5.53 15.31
N ILE A 179 -4.68 5.81 14.01
CA ILE A 179 -4.89 4.80 12.96
C ILE A 179 -3.53 4.35 12.43
N TYR A 180 -3.36 3.04 12.28
CA TYR A 180 -2.12 2.38 11.86
C TYR A 180 -2.19 1.89 10.42
N ASP A 181 -1.02 1.67 9.83
CA ASP A 181 -0.81 0.95 8.58
C ASP A 181 -1.57 1.52 7.37
N MET A 182 -1.91 2.83 7.39
CA MET A 182 -2.47 3.52 6.22
C MET A 182 -1.39 3.94 5.20
N THR A 183 -0.16 3.50 5.44
CA THR A 183 0.99 3.63 4.55
C THR A 183 1.72 2.29 4.53
N GLY A 184 1.68 1.56 3.43
CA GLY A 184 2.32 0.26 3.27
C GLY A 184 1.53 -0.92 3.84
N ASN A 185 2.21 -1.97 4.22
CA ASN A 185 1.70 -3.28 4.60
C ASN A 185 0.87 -3.92 3.48
N VAL A 186 -0.43 -3.65 3.36
CA VAL A 186 -1.24 -4.07 2.20
C VAL A 186 -2.04 -2.93 1.59
N TRP A 187 -2.24 -2.94 0.29
CA TRP A 187 -3.25 -2.14 -0.38
C TRP A 187 -4.62 -2.42 0.21
N GLU A 188 -5.46 -1.41 0.27
CA GLU A 188 -6.77 -1.51 0.89
C GLU A 188 -7.90 -1.19 -0.08
N TRP A 189 -8.80 -2.15 -0.25
CA TRP A 189 -10.01 -1.96 -1.02
C TRP A 189 -10.89 -0.85 -0.42
N CYS A 190 -11.34 0.07 -1.28
CA CYS A 190 -12.41 1.03 -0.98
C CYS A 190 -13.73 0.59 -1.60
N SER A 191 -14.85 1.14 -1.11
CA SER A 191 -16.18 0.87 -1.65
C SER A 191 -16.39 1.43 -3.05
N ASP A 192 -15.59 2.43 -3.43
CA ASP A 192 -15.75 3.19 -4.65
C ASP A 192 -15.31 2.43 -5.89
N TYR A 193 -15.97 2.66 -6.99
CA TYR A 193 -15.41 2.39 -8.29
C TYR A 193 -14.33 3.43 -8.62
N ASN A 194 -13.30 3.02 -9.36
CA ASN A 194 -12.25 3.94 -9.79
C ASN A 194 -12.79 4.88 -10.88
N GLY A 195 -12.41 6.15 -10.81
CA GLY A 195 -12.71 7.15 -11.83
C GLY A 195 -11.98 8.46 -11.56
N ALA A 196 -11.96 9.33 -12.57
CA ALA A 196 -11.35 10.64 -12.45
C ALA A 196 -12.06 11.48 -11.37
N TYR A 197 -11.28 12.31 -10.67
CA TYR A 197 -11.84 13.28 -9.75
C TYR A 197 -12.67 14.33 -10.50
N VAL A 198 -13.80 14.67 -9.92
CA VAL A 198 -14.70 15.70 -10.47
C VAL A 198 -14.36 17.04 -9.81
N PRO A 199 -14.11 18.12 -10.59
CA PRO A 199 -13.86 19.44 -10.04
C PRO A 199 -15.02 19.95 -9.18
N GLY A 200 -14.71 20.77 -8.18
CA GLY A 200 -15.70 21.41 -7.30
C GLY A 200 -15.89 20.72 -5.98
N ALA A 201 -16.62 21.37 -5.07
CA ALA A 201 -16.88 20.86 -3.73
C ALA A 201 -17.83 19.66 -3.76
N GLN A 202 -17.51 18.62 -2.99
CA GLN A 202 -18.30 17.40 -2.88
C GLN A 202 -18.68 17.13 -1.42
N LYS A 203 -19.77 16.42 -1.20
CA LYS A 203 -20.22 16.00 0.14
C LYS A 203 -20.47 14.50 0.15
N ASN A 204 -19.76 13.78 1.05
CA ASN A 204 -19.83 12.33 1.18
C ASN A 204 -19.75 11.61 -0.20
N PRO A 205 -18.73 11.86 -1.03
CA PRO A 205 -18.65 11.21 -2.33
C PRO A 205 -18.48 9.70 -2.19
N THR A 206 -19.00 8.95 -3.14
CA THR A 206 -18.96 7.48 -3.20
C THR A 206 -18.40 6.99 -4.53
N GLY A 207 -17.63 7.85 -5.20
CA GLY A 207 -17.05 7.56 -6.49
C GLY A 207 -18.07 7.57 -7.65
N PRO A 208 -17.65 7.19 -8.85
CA PRO A 208 -18.52 7.15 -10.03
C PRO A 208 -19.54 6.00 -9.92
N LYS A 209 -20.58 6.07 -10.75
CA LYS A 209 -21.47 4.94 -10.95
C LYS A 209 -20.68 3.73 -11.48
N LYS A 210 -21.26 2.52 -11.36
CA LYS A 210 -20.63 1.25 -11.69
C LYS A 210 -19.81 1.30 -13.00
N VAL A 211 -18.49 1.04 -12.84
CA VAL A 211 -17.52 0.81 -13.92
C VAL A 211 -16.78 -0.51 -13.65
N THR A 212 -15.75 -0.83 -14.42
CA THR A 212 -15.07 -2.13 -14.32
C THR A 212 -14.18 -2.25 -13.08
N TRP A 213 -13.50 -1.16 -12.70
CA TRP A 213 -12.44 -1.16 -11.70
C TRP A 213 -12.89 -0.58 -10.37
N ARG A 214 -12.35 -1.13 -9.28
CA ARG A 214 -12.51 -0.62 -7.93
C ARG A 214 -11.26 0.13 -7.48
N GLN A 215 -11.45 1.03 -6.53
CA GLN A 215 -10.38 1.82 -5.93
C GLN A 215 -9.66 1.02 -4.85
N ALA A 216 -8.32 1.11 -4.83
CA ALA A 216 -7.47 0.67 -3.74
C ALA A 216 -6.53 1.81 -3.32
N ARG A 217 -6.13 1.81 -2.04
CA ARG A 217 -5.35 2.88 -1.42
C ARG A 217 -4.26 2.31 -0.50
N GLY A 218 -3.28 3.16 -0.11
CA GLY A 218 -2.33 2.90 0.97
C GLY A 218 -0.97 2.36 0.57
N GLY A 219 -0.82 1.81 -0.62
CA GLY A 219 0.42 1.13 -0.98
C GLY A 219 0.55 -0.26 -0.35
N GLY A 220 1.72 -0.84 -0.34
CA GLY A 220 1.92 -2.17 0.24
C GLY A 220 3.39 -2.47 0.56
N TYR A 221 3.60 -3.57 1.25
CA TYR A 221 4.88 -4.03 1.81
C TYR A 221 6.03 -4.10 0.79
N SER A 222 5.72 -4.24 -0.48
CA SER A 222 6.69 -4.40 -1.57
C SER A 222 6.78 -3.19 -2.49
N HIS A 223 6.01 -2.13 -2.21
CA HIS A 223 5.96 -0.91 -3.02
C HIS A 223 6.82 0.19 -2.40
N PHE A 224 7.54 0.97 -3.25
CA PHE A 224 8.39 2.06 -2.79
C PHE A 224 7.60 3.31 -2.38
N ALA A 225 8.33 4.28 -1.84
CA ALA A 225 7.86 5.53 -1.27
C ALA A 225 6.73 6.22 -2.05
N TYR A 226 6.87 6.36 -3.36
CA TYR A 226 5.93 7.06 -4.23
C TYR A 226 4.50 6.47 -4.17
N TRP A 227 4.38 5.13 -4.16
CA TRP A 227 3.08 4.45 -4.19
C TRP A 227 2.41 4.34 -2.82
N ASN A 228 3.15 4.67 -1.78
CA ASN A 228 2.69 4.62 -0.40
C ASN A 228 2.25 5.99 0.14
N GLN A 229 2.23 7.03 -0.71
CA GLN A 229 1.75 8.37 -0.34
C GLN A 229 0.23 8.35 -0.08
N VAL A 230 -0.23 9.18 0.86
CA VAL A 230 -1.66 9.25 1.23
C VAL A 230 -2.58 9.63 0.06
N CYS A 231 -2.06 10.34 -0.93
CA CYS A 231 -2.81 10.74 -2.13
C CYS A 231 -2.79 9.69 -3.24
N TYR A 232 -1.91 8.67 -3.17
CA TYR A 232 -1.75 7.73 -4.28
C TYR A 232 -2.99 6.85 -4.44
N ARG A 233 -3.41 6.66 -5.69
CA ARG A 233 -4.62 5.93 -6.09
C ARG A 233 -4.23 4.74 -6.95
N ASP A 234 -4.82 3.58 -6.67
CA ASP A 234 -4.62 2.40 -7.50
C ASP A 234 -5.96 1.77 -7.88
N LEU A 235 -6.00 1.13 -9.03
CA LEU A 235 -7.20 0.52 -9.57
C LEU A 235 -7.04 -1.00 -9.64
N ARG A 236 -8.08 -1.72 -9.22
CA ARG A 236 -8.07 -3.18 -9.16
C ARG A 236 -9.33 -3.77 -9.80
N TYR A 237 -9.19 -4.89 -10.49
CA TYR A 237 -10.33 -5.72 -10.87
C TYR A 237 -10.98 -6.29 -9.61
N PRO A 238 -12.32 -6.30 -9.51
CA PRO A 238 -13.02 -6.88 -8.35
C PRO A 238 -12.62 -8.34 -8.07
N SER A 239 -12.36 -9.13 -9.11
CA SER A 239 -11.87 -10.51 -8.99
C SER A 239 -10.35 -10.63 -8.79
N GLY A 240 -9.63 -9.51 -8.74
CA GLY A 240 -8.17 -9.49 -8.54
C GLY A 240 -7.82 -9.89 -7.11
N LYS A 241 -6.84 -10.78 -6.98
CA LYS A 241 -6.25 -11.21 -5.71
C LYS A 241 -4.76 -10.93 -5.73
N GLY A 242 -4.17 -10.71 -4.57
CA GLY A 242 -2.73 -10.53 -4.47
C GLY A 242 -2.25 -10.53 -3.03
N ASN A 243 -1.00 -10.92 -2.82
CA ASN A 243 -0.39 -11.08 -1.51
C ASN A 243 -0.19 -9.75 -0.76
N GLY A 244 -0.43 -8.63 -1.41
CA GLY A 244 -0.36 -7.29 -0.84
C GLY A 244 -1.67 -6.52 -0.98
N LEU A 245 -2.83 -7.20 -1.07
CA LEU A 245 -4.14 -6.57 -1.24
C LEU A 245 -5.13 -7.11 -0.21
N GLY A 246 -5.51 -6.26 0.72
CA GLY A 246 -6.42 -6.51 1.83
C GLY A 246 -7.44 -5.38 1.97
N PHE A 247 -7.90 -5.09 3.19
CA PHE A 247 -8.89 -4.04 3.46
C PHE A 247 -8.96 -3.67 4.93
N ARG A 248 -9.59 -2.56 5.22
CA ARG A 248 -10.04 -2.20 6.58
C ARG A 248 -11.54 -1.95 6.62
N LEU A 249 -12.13 -2.04 7.80
CA LEU A 249 -13.54 -1.79 8.03
C LEU A 249 -13.83 -0.30 8.18
N ALA A 250 -15.06 0.08 7.84
CA ALA A 250 -15.67 1.34 8.25
C ALA A 250 -17.09 1.07 8.73
N MET A 251 -17.70 2.03 9.42
CA MET A 251 -19.12 2.03 9.75
C MET A 251 -19.63 3.46 9.94
N ASP A 252 -20.91 3.68 9.70
CA ASP A 252 -21.53 4.97 9.95
C ASP A 252 -21.66 5.24 11.46
N ALA A 253 -21.50 6.50 11.86
CA ALA A 253 -21.67 6.95 13.23
C ALA A 253 -23.16 6.99 13.64
N SER A 254 -23.86 5.86 13.53
CA SER A 254 -25.24 5.71 13.89
C SER A 254 -25.40 5.22 15.34
N LYS A 255 -26.47 5.64 16.02
CA LYS A 255 -26.79 5.17 17.38
C LYS A 255 -26.86 3.65 17.46
N LYS A 256 -27.35 2.96 16.42
CA LYS A 256 -27.44 1.50 16.35
C LYS A 256 -26.06 0.88 16.36
N ASN A 257 -25.14 1.35 15.50
CA ASN A 257 -23.78 0.82 15.40
C ASN A 257 -22.99 1.05 16.68
N ILE A 258 -23.05 2.28 17.22
CA ILE A 258 -22.37 2.62 18.48
C ILE A 258 -22.86 1.73 19.62
N LYS A 259 -24.19 1.49 19.72
CA LYS A 259 -24.76 0.63 20.76
C LYS A 259 -24.31 -0.83 20.66
N GLY A 260 -23.97 -1.31 19.47
CA GLY A 260 -23.50 -2.68 19.21
C GLY A 260 -22.06 -2.92 19.66
N MET A 261 -21.31 -1.87 20.02
CA MET A 261 -19.91 -1.93 20.41
C MET A 261 -19.70 -1.34 21.80
N LYS A 262 -18.55 -1.56 22.41
CA LYS A 262 -18.15 -0.98 23.70
C LYS A 262 -17.20 0.21 23.45
N PRO A 263 -17.23 1.25 24.30
CA PRO A 263 -16.17 2.25 24.31
C PRO A 263 -14.80 1.58 24.48
N ALA A 264 -13.79 2.08 23.78
CA ALA A 264 -12.42 1.61 23.92
C ALA A 264 -11.79 2.38 25.09
N ASP A 265 -11.65 1.73 26.23
CA ASP A 265 -10.89 2.18 27.40
C ASP A 265 -9.41 1.78 27.30
N GLU A 266 -9.14 0.69 26.60
CA GLU A 266 -7.83 0.18 26.24
C GLU A 266 -7.94 -0.59 24.91
N TRP A 267 -6.85 -0.78 24.21
CA TRP A 267 -6.82 -1.50 22.95
C TRP A 267 -6.45 -2.97 23.15
N TYR A 268 -7.11 -3.89 22.41
CA TYR A 268 -6.73 -5.30 22.38
C TYR A 268 -5.43 -5.52 21.60
N LEU A 269 -5.24 -4.80 20.48
CA LEU A 269 -4.05 -4.88 19.64
C LEU A 269 -2.98 -3.92 20.17
N THR A 270 -2.29 -4.32 21.21
CA THR A 270 -1.13 -3.61 21.79
C THR A 270 0.17 -4.12 21.16
N LYS A 271 1.27 -3.37 21.29
CA LYS A 271 2.59 -3.79 20.80
C LYS A 271 3.00 -5.17 21.36
N ASP A 272 2.69 -5.46 22.59
CA ASP A 272 3.02 -6.75 23.22
C ASP A 272 2.22 -7.91 22.60
N VAL A 273 0.96 -7.66 22.21
CA VAL A 273 0.08 -8.65 21.60
C VAL A 273 0.48 -8.90 20.12
N VAL A 274 0.84 -7.83 19.41
CA VAL A 274 1.18 -7.91 17.98
C VAL A 274 2.67 -8.04 17.72
N ALA A 275 3.51 -8.18 18.75
CA ALA A 275 4.95 -8.37 18.58
C ALA A 275 5.25 -9.56 17.67
N GLU A 276 6.02 -9.32 16.64
CA GLU A 276 6.49 -10.40 15.76
C GLU A 276 7.64 -11.15 16.42
N LYS A 277 7.59 -12.48 16.37
CA LYS A 277 8.80 -13.26 16.58
C LYS A 277 9.69 -13.01 15.35
N THR A 278 10.90 -12.52 15.58
CA THR A 278 11.88 -12.31 14.51
C THR A 278 12.18 -13.65 13.85
N GLU A 279 11.57 -13.90 12.69
CA GLU A 279 12.03 -14.97 11.81
C GLU A 279 13.26 -14.47 11.05
N PRO A 280 14.28 -15.32 10.83
CA PRO A 280 15.42 -14.94 10.02
C PRO A 280 14.92 -14.58 8.62
N ALA A 281 15.44 -13.47 8.07
CA ALA A 281 15.13 -13.01 6.73
C ALA A 281 15.25 -14.16 5.73
N SER A 282 14.15 -14.49 5.04
CA SER A 282 14.20 -15.46 3.95
C SER A 282 15.05 -14.86 2.82
N ALA A 283 15.94 -15.66 2.25
CA ALA A 283 16.75 -15.25 1.11
C ALA A 283 15.84 -14.74 -0.02
N ARG A 284 16.17 -13.58 -0.58
CA ARG A 284 15.44 -13.00 -1.72
C ARG A 284 15.47 -13.98 -2.89
N PRO A 285 14.38 -14.11 -3.67
CA PRO A 285 14.44 -14.85 -4.93
C PRO A 285 15.54 -14.25 -5.83
N ASN A 286 16.31 -15.11 -6.48
CA ASN A 286 17.33 -14.75 -7.48
C ASN A 286 18.70 -14.22 -6.98
N GLY A 287 19.11 -14.46 -5.73
CA GLY A 287 20.50 -14.29 -5.33
C GLY A 287 21.03 -12.85 -5.25
N ILE A 288 20.14 -11.86 -5.19
CA ILE A 288 20.54 -10.47 -4.92
C ILE A 288 20.73 -10.33 -3.41
N GLU A 289 21.98 -10.13 -2.96
CA GLU A 289 22.29 -9.84 -1.58
C GLU A 289 22.09 -8.34 -1.28
N GLU A 290 21.61 -8.01 -0.10
CA GLU A 290 21.32 -6.61 0.30
C GLU A 290 22.55 -5.70 0.19
N LYS A 291 23.74 -6.23 0.44
CA LYS A 291 25.02 -5.52 0.28
C LYS A 291 25.32 -5.07 -1.15
N ASP A 292 24.68 -5.69 -2.14
CA ASP A 292 24.91 -5.44 -3.56
C ASP A 292 23.92 -4.44 -4.15
N ILE A 293 22.96 -3.95 -3.32
CA ILE A 293 21.93 -2.98 -3.76
C ILE A 293 22.50 -1.56 -3.70
N ILE A 294 22.33 -0.85 -4.81
CA ILE A 294 22.63 0.58 -4.89
C ILE A 294 21.48 1.36 -4.28
N ALA A 295 21.71 1.96 -3.11
CA ALA A 295 20.68 2.65 -2.33
C ALA A 295 20.06 3.87 -3.04
N ASN A 296 20.85 4.56 -3.88
CA ASN A 296 20.39 5.74 -4.61
C ASN A 296 20.87 5.65 -6.07
N PRO A 297 20.16 4.92 -6.95
CA PRO A 297 20.52 4.84 -8.36
C PRO A 297 20.42 6.22 -9.01
N THR A 298 21.35 6.52 -9.91
CA THR A 298 21.33 7.75 -10.69
C THR A 298 20.85 7.48 -12.12
N LYS A 299 20.35 8.55 -12.79
CA LYS A 299 19.93 8.45 -14.19
C LYS A 299 21.02 7.89 -15.10
N ASP A 300 22.28 8.32 -14.92
CA ASP A 300 23.41 7.87 -15.74
C ASP A 300 23.70 6.36 -15.57
N MET A 301 23.42 5.77 -14.42
CA MET A 301 23.55 4.33 -14.20
C MET A 301 22.55 3.52 -15.03
N LEU A 302 21.39 4.08 -15.31
CA LEU A 302 20.31 3.43 -16.06
C LEU A 302 20.49 3.53 -17.56
N VAL A 303 21.20 4.53 -18.06
CA VAL A 303 21.41 4.71 -19.50
C VAL A 303 22.13 3.50 -20.11
N GLY A 304 21.58 2.98 -21.21
CA GLY A 304 22.11 1.85 -21.96
C GLY A 304 21.09 0.83 -22.38
N ALA A 305 21.57 -0.26 -22.94
CA ALA A 305 20.75 -1.40 -23.33
C ALA A 305 20.74 -2.46 -22.22
N TRP A 306 19.57 -2.99 -21.95
CA TRP A 306 19.30 -3.95 -20.89
C TRP A 306 18.58 -5.16 -21.47
N GLN A 307 19.12 -6.35 -21.27
CA GLN A 307 18.51 -7.60 -21.75
C GLN A 307 17.76 -8.29 -20.60
N ALA A 308 16.53 -8.67 -20.83
CA ALA A 308 15.74 -9.44 -19.87
C ALA A 308 16.45 -10.74 -19.49
N CYS A 309 16.53 -11.01 -18.19
CA CYS A 309 17.21 -12.20 -17.66
C CYS A 309 16.41 -12.82 -16.51
N GLY A 310 16.81 -14.01 -16.10
CA GLY A 310 16.27 -14.73 -14.96
C GLY A 310 17.28 -15.75 -14.46
N THR A 311 16.88 -16.55 -13.49
CA THR A 311 17.71 -17.63 -12.94
C THR A 311 16.99 -18.95 -13.11
N ASN A 312 17.64 -19.95 -13.68
CA ASN A 312 17.09 -21.29 -13.83
C ASN A 312 17.14 -22.08 -12.50
N ALA A 313 16.55 -23.26 -12.47
CA ALA A 313 16.49 -24.11 -11.27
C ALA A 313 17.88 -24.49 -10.69
N ASN A 314 18.94 -24.37 -11.47
CA ASN A 314 20.32 -24.67 -11.07
C ASN A 314 21.08 -23.39 -10.62
N GLY A 315 20.41 -22.25 -10.53
CA GLY A 315 21.02 -20.96 -10.16
C GLY A 315 21.77 -20.25 -11.28
N ALA A 316 21.78 -20.79 -12.51
CA ALA A 316 22.47 -20.16 -13.62
C ALA A 316 21.62 -19.06 -14.27
N ARG A 317 22.26 -17.94 -14.67
CA ARG A 317 21.62 -16.85 -15.40
C ARG A 317 21.14 -17.31 -16.77
N VAL A 318 19.89 -17.01 -17.10
CA VAL A 318 19.30 -17.25 -18.43
C VAL A 318 18.72 -15.96 -18.99
N TYR A 319 18.81 -15.77 -20.29
CA TYR A 319 18.43 -14.53 -20.96
C TYR A 319 17.17 -14.70 -21.80
N GLY A 320 16.28 -13.75 -21.65
CA GLY A 320 15.10 -13.61 -22.47
C GLY A 320 15.38 -12.81 -23.75
N PRO A 321 14.46 -12.86 -24.71
CA PRO A 321 14.61 -12.14 -25.98
C PRO A 321 14.13 -10.68 -25.91
N ASN A 322 13.80 -10.18 -24.74
CA ASN A 322 13.30 -8.82 -24.56
C ASN A 322 14.45 -7.88 -24.16
N PHE A 323 14.45 -6.69 -24.71
CA PHE A 323 15.41 -5.64 -24.42
C PHE A 323 14.68 -4.35 -24.03
N LYS A 324 15.27 -3.63 -23.10
CA LYS A 324 14.90 -2.27 -22.71
C LYS A 324 16.09 -1.36 -23.00
N ILE A 325 15.88 -0.30 -23.75
CA ILE A 325 16.92 0.68 -24.08
C ILE A 325 16.49 2.00 -23.45
N LEU A 326 17.36 2.55 -22.60
CA LEU A 326 17.16 3.82 -21.94
C LEU A 326 18.22 4.80 -22.43
N GLU A 327 17.80 5.84 -23.13
CA GLU A 327 18.70 6.83 -23.73
C GLU A 327 18.94 8.01 -22.79
N LYS A 328 20.10 8.63 -22.94
CA LYS A 328 20.52 9.75 -22.10
C LYS A 328 19.60 10.97 -22.23
N ASP A 329 18.99 11.17 -23.39
CA ASP A 329 18.05 12.25 -23.68
C ASP A 329 16.68 12.04 -22.98
N GLY A 330 16.48 10.92 -22.28
CA GLY A 330 15.24 10.58 -21.61
C GLY A 330 14.24 9.85 -22.49
N THR A 331 14.63 9.40 -23.68
CA THR A 331 13.80 8.50 -24.49
C THR A 331 14.04 7.03 -24.14
N PHE A 332 13.04 6.16 -24.32
CA PHE A 332 13.19 4.74 -24.14
C PHE A 332 12.56 3.94 -25.30
N MET A 333 13.03 2.71 -25.42
CA MET A 333 12.49 1.73 -26.36
C MET A 333 12.48 0.33 -25.74
N ASN A 334 11.34 -0.33 -25.75
CA ASN A 334 11.21 -1.74 -25.40
C ASN A 334 11.12 -2.59 -26.67
N LEU A 335 12.00 -3.55 -26.82
CA LEU A 335 12.02 -4.50 -27.93
C LEU A 335 11.63 -5.88 -27.42
N GLY A 336 10.76 -6.57 -28.15
CA GLY A 336 10.35 -7.94 -27.82
C GLY A 336 10.14 -8.79 -29.07
N VAL A 337 10.04 -10.10 -28.89
CA VAL A 337 9.80 -11.04 -30.01
C VAL A 337 8.32 -11.00 -30.39
N LYS A 338 8.04 -10.50 -31.58
CA LYS A 338 6.68 -10.51 -32.18
C LYS A 338 6.28 -11.91 -32.66
N ASN A 339 7.24 -12.68 -33.16
CA ASN A 339 6.98 -14.02 -33.67
C ASN A 339 8.12 -14.97 -33.31
N ARG A 340 7.84 -15.94 -32.45
CA ARG A 340 8.83 -16.92 -31.98
C ARG A 340 9.31 -17.88 -33.07
N LYS A 341 8.51 -18.11 -34.13
CA LYS A 341 8.87 -19.08 -35.21
C LYS A 341 9.93 -18.57 -36.15
N ASN A 342 10.04 -17.27 -36.39
CA ASN A 342 11.00 -16.65 -37.31
C ASN A 342 11.88 -15.57 -36.65
N ALA A 343 11.95 -15.54 -35.31
CA ALA A 343 12.76 -14.60 -34.52
C ALA A 343 12.56 -13.11 -34.92
N GLN A 344 11.34 -12.75 -35.31
CA GLN A 344 11.02 -11.37 -35.63
C GLN A 344 10.89 -10.52 -34.37
N PHE A 345 11.76 -9.54 -34.22
CA PHE A 345 11.66 -8.52 -33.18
C PHE A 345 10.67 -7.43 -33.60
N GLY A 346 10.02 -6.86 -32.64
CA GLY A 346 9.14 -5.73 -32.82
C GLY A 346 9.19 -4.79 -31.62
N LEU A 347 8.81 -3.55 -31.88
CA LEU A 347 8.68 -2.53 -30.85
C LEU A 347 7.55 -2.93 -29.90
N GLY A 348 7.87 -3.12 -28.62
CA GLY A 348 6.90 -3.37 -27.55
C GLY A 348 6.33 -2.08 -26.97
N GLY A 349 7.09 -0.98 -27.07
CA GLY A 349 6.72 0.36 -26.62
C GLY A 349 7.90 1.31 -26.75
N ASN A 350 7.62 2.58 -26.90
CA ASN A 350 8.60 3.66 -26.88
C ASN A 350 7.97 4.92 -26.28
N GLY A 351 8.79 5.83 -25.81
CA GLY A 351 8.34 7.06 -25.18
C GLY A 351 9.46 7.77 -24.44
N THR A 352 9.12 8.41 -23.34
CA THR A 352 10.09 9.08 -22.48
C THR A 352 10.18 8.40 -21.12
N TRP A 353 11.35 8.50 -20.48
CA TRP A 353 11.58 7.99 -19.14
C TRP A 353 12.23 9.00 -18.22
N THR A 354 11.91 8.90 -16.95
CA THR A 354 12.52 9.64 -15.85
C THR A 354 12.85 8.72 -14.70
N LEU A 355 13.73 9.15 -13.81
CA LEU A 355 13.96 8.52 -12.51
C LEU A 355 13.40 9.48 -11.45
N GLU A 356 12.33 9.07 -10.78
CA GLU A 356 11.61 9.87 -9.81
C GLU A 356 11.45 9.06 -8.52
N ASP A 357 11.94 9.58 -7.41
CA ASP A 357 11.85 8.96 -6.08
C ASP A 357 12.21 7.46 -6.03
N GLY A 358 13.25 7.07 -6.77
CA GLY A 358 13.71 5.67 -6.85
C GLY A 358 12.91 4.79 -7.82
N CYS A 359 11.91 5.34 -8.51
CA CYS A 359 11.13 4.64 -9.52
C CYS A 359 11.59 5.00 -10.93
N LEU A 360 11.65 4.00 -11.80
CA LEU A 360 11.75 4.21 -13.25
C LEU A 360 10.35 4.51 -13.79
N VAL A 361 10.13 5.74 -14.23
CA VAL A 361 8.83 6.17 -14.78
C VAL A 361 8.93 6.21 -16.31
N GLU A 362 8.14 5.37 -16.99
CA GLU A 362 8.03 5.36 -18.44
C GLU A 362 6.69 5.95 -18.88
N THR A 363 6.72 6.96 -19.75
CA THR A 363 5.53 7.52 -20.40
C THR A 363 5.50 7.07 -21.84
N ILE A 364 4.54 6.25 -22.21
CA ILE A 364 4.43 5.65 -23.53
C ILE A 364 3.86 6.67 -24.53
N ASP A 365 4.50 6.78 -25.69
CA ASP A 365 4.07 7.68 -26.76
C ASP A 365 2.60 7.44 -27.11
N SER A 366 1.81 8.51 -27.19
CA SER A 366 0.39 8.48 -27.57
C SER A 366 0.13 7.96 -28.98
N LYS A 367 1.13 7.96 -29.83
CA LYS A 367 1.08 7.38 -31.19
C LYS A 367 1.49 5.90 -31.26
N SER A 368 1.90 5.31 -30.14
CA SER A 368 2.21 3.89 -30.05
C SER A 368 0.94 3.06 -30.26
N SER A 369 1.03 1.94 -30.94
CA SER A 369 -0.08 0.97 -31.05
C SER A 369 -0.28 0.11 -29.80
N ASN A 370 0.39 0.44 -28.71
CA ASN A 370 0.31 -0.25 -27.42
C ASN A 370 -0.97 0.14 -26.69
N ILE A 371 -1.56 -0.81 -25.94
CA ILE A 371 -2.74 -0.57 -25.07
C ILE A 371 -2.47 0.44 -23.95
N PHE A 372 -1.21 0.73 -23.66
CA PHE A 372 -0.76 1.72 -22.66
C PHE A 372 -0.41 3.08 -23.29
N SER A 373 -0.73 3.29 -24.57
CA SER A 373 -0.44 4.52 -25.30
C SER A 373 -0.93 5.77 -24.57
N GLY A 374 -0.05 6.76 -24.40
CA GLY A 374 -0.32 8.00 -23.69
C GLY A 374 -0.40 7.88 -22.17
N LYS A 375 -0.02 6.74 -21.59
CA LYS A 375 -0.01 6.51 -20.13
C LYS A 375 1.40 6.45 -19.59
N SER A 376 1.55 6.92 -18.35
CA SER A 376 2.78 6.74 -17.57
C SER A 376 2.66 5.50 -16.70
N ASN A 377 3.77 4.77 -16.56
CA ASN A 377 3.90 3.62 -15.70
C ASN A 377 5.12 3.82 -14.80
N ALA A 378 4.90 3.93 -13.50
CA ALA A 378 5.96 3.97 -12.52
C ALA A 378 6.31 2.53 -12.11
N MET A 379 7.58 2.19 -12.24
CA MET A 379 8.12 0.87 -11.96
C MET A 379 9.11 0.97 -10.80
N GLU A 380 8.90 0.18 -9.77
CA GLU A 380 9.86 0.04 -8.69
C GLU A 380 11.19 -0.43 -9.26
N LEU A 381 12.26 0.28 -8.90
CA LEU A 381 13.58 0.03 -9.43
C LEU A 381 14.55 -0.37 -8.34
N THR A 382 15.23 -1.49 -8.54
CA THR A 382 16.42 -1.87 -7.76
C THR A 382 17.58 -2.09 -8.71
N LEU A 383 18.71 -1.45 -8.43
CA LEU A 383 19.98 -1.70 -9.10
C LEU A 383 20.93 -2.48 -8.17
N SER A 384 21.59 -3.48 -8.71
CA SER A 384 22.59 -4.30 -8.02
C SER A 384 23.74 -4.68 -8.95
N ASP A 385 24.71 -5.45 -8.47
CA ASP A 385 25.89 -5.90 -9.24
C ASP A 385 26.64 -4.71 -9.89
N ASN A 386 27.00 -3.72 -9.06
CA ASN A 386 27.67 -2.49 -9.49
C ASN A 386 26.94 -1.73 -10.62
N GLY A 387 25.60 -1.80 -10.64
CA GLY A 387 24.77 -1.16 -11.66
C GLY A 387 24.56 -1.96 -12.94
N ASN A 388 24.93 -3.24 -12.94
CA ASN A 388 24.76 -4.12 -14.12
C ASN A 388 23.48 -4.96 -14.09
N LEU A 389 22.84 -5.12 -12.92
CA LEU A 389 21.58 -5.83 -12.79
C LEU A 389 20.47 -4.89 -12.35
N MET A 390 19.45 -4.75 -13.17
CA MET A 390 18.25 -3.98 -12.91
C MET A 390 17.08 -4.92 -12.63
N HIS A 391 16.42 -4.73 -11.52
CA HIS A 391 15.14 -5.36 -11.20
C HIS A 391 14.07 -4.29 -11.18
N ILE A 392 13.02 -4.49 -11.95
CA ILE A 392 11.84 -3.61 -11.97
C ILE A 392 10.60 -4.41 -11.63
N ILE A 393 9.74 -3.79 -10.85
CA ILE A 393 8.45 -4.34 -10.44
C ILE A 393 7.37 -3.37 -10.86
N TRP A 394 6.34 -3.87 -11.52
CA TRP A 394 5.20 -3.07 -11.91
C TRP A 394 3.92 -3.89 -11.90
N VAL A 395 2.80 -3.21 -11.91
CA VAL A 395 1.49 -3.85 -11.98
C VAL A 395 0.92 -3.63 -13.37
N ASN A 396 0.61 -4.72 -14.04
CA ASN A 396 -0.09 -4.65 -15.31
C ASN A 396 -1.50 -4.07 -15.09
N THR A 397 -1.72 -2.85 -15.52
CA THR A 397 -2.96 -2.11 -15.31
C THR A 397 -4.18 -2.71 -16.03
N VAL A 398 -3.95 -3.65 -16.97
CA VAL A 398 -5.03 -4.35 -17.70
C VAL A 398 -5.43 -5.63 -16.96
N THR A 399 -4.47 -6.38 -16.43
CA THR A 399 -4.72 -7.69 -15.80
C THR A 399 -4.69 -7.64 -14.27
N GLY A 400 -4.18 -6.55 -13.67
CA GLY A 400 -3.92 -6.45 -12.25
C GLY A 400 -2.76 -7.33 -11.77
N ALA A 401 -2.09 -8.05 -12.67
CA ALA A 401 -0.99 -8.91 -12.31
C ALA A 401 0.27 -8.10 -11.99
N ARG A 402 0.91 -8.42 -10.88
CA ARG A 402 2.26 -7.96 -10.58
C ARG A 402 3.22 -8.61 -11.57
N VAL A 403 4.11 -7.81 -12.13
CA VAL A 403 5.16 -8.24 -13.04
C VAL A 403 6.50 -7.93 -12.41
N ASP A 404 7.33 -8.94 -12.27
CA ASP A 404 8.71 -8.86 -11.82
C ASP A 404 9.62 -9.11 -13.02
N GLU A 405 10.43 -8.12 -13.38
CA GLU A 405 11.33 -8.21 -14.51
C GLU A 405 12.77 -7.94 -14.10
N TYR A 406 13.67 -8.79 -14.53
CA TYR A 406 15.10 -8.65 -14.31
C TYR A 406 15.79 -8.39 -15.65
N TYR A 407 16.71 -7.43 -15.63
CA TYR A 407 17.49 -7.05 -16.80
C TYR A 407 18.95 -6.96 -16.45
N GLU A 408 19.81 -7.52 -17.29
CA GLU A 408 21.25 -7.34 -17.20
C GLU A 408 21.72 -6.34 -18.26
N LYS A 409 22.65 -5.46 -17.88
CA LYS A 409 23.19 -4.44 -18.79
C LYS A 409 24.02 -5.09 -19.86
N VAL A 410 23.69 -4.79 -21.12
CA VAL A 410 24.46 -5.27 -22.27
C VAL A 410 25.76 -4.47 -22.35
N LYS A 411 26.89 -5.19 -22.35
CA LYS A 411 28.25 -4.61 -22.43
C LYS A 411 28.62 -4.25 -23.87
#